data_d2b5cc0fc7b5bc6cbd5778f7cc4d7057
#
_entry.id   d2b5cc0fc7b5bc6cbd5778f7cc4d7057
#
_cell.length_a   1.000
_cell.length_b   1.000
_cell.length_c   1.000
_cell.angle_alpha   90.00
_cell.angle_beta   90.00
_cell.angle_gamma   90.00
#
_symmetry.space_group_name_H-M   'P 1'
#
loop_
_entity.id
_entity.type
_entity.pdbx_description
1 polymer ?
#
loop_
_entity_poly.entity_id
_entity_poly.type
_entity_poly.pdbx_seq_one_letter_code
_entity_poly.pdbx_strand_id
1 'polypeptide(L)'
;MRAGRVNMARKQEYGNESITSLKGADRVRKRPAVIFGSDGVEGCAHSIFEIVSNSIDEARDGHGDTINVTRCKDGSVIVEDFGRGMPVDWNNGEGRYNWELLFCEMYAGGKYGEGEDNYEFSLGLNGLGLCATQYSSAWMTADIYRDGFHYHLDFQKGENVGGLQKEPYKGRRTGSIIHWKPDDAVFTDIDVPGSYYKDVLRRQAVVNAGLTLNFTDEKEKDPATGKAWKESWCYEHGIADYVAETAGEDSLTPVFSCESEAAGRDRDDQPEYKVKMSAAFCFSNKVQLLEYYHNSSWLEHGGSPEHAVRTAFVYQINKYLKDKNLY
;
A
#
# COMPACT_ATOMS: atom_id res chain seq x y z
N MET A 1 -45.97 -47.20 -11.38
CA MET A 1 -45.12 -46.32 -12.17
C MET A 1 -45.49 -44.86 -11.90
N ARG A 2 -44.72 -44.14 -11.08
CA ARG A 2 -44.90 -42.71 -10.83
C ARG A 2 -43.81 -41.96 -11.62
N ALA A 3 -44.23 -41.21 -12.64
CA ALA A 3 -43.36 -40.38 -13.44
C ALA A 3 -42.84 -39.22 -12.58
N GLY A 4 -41.51 -39.15 -12.35
CA GLY A 4 -40.87 -38.02 -11.73
C GLY A 4 -40.91 -36.79 -12.64
N ARG A 5 -41.53 -35.72 -12.20
CA ARG A 5 -41.43 -34.40 -12.84
C ARG A 5 -40.03 -33.88 -12.66
N VAL A 6 -39.24 -33.82 -13.72
CA VAL A 6 -38.00 -33.07 -13.81
C VAL A 6 -38.41 -31.58 -13.86
N ASN A 7 -38.09 -30.83 -12.79
CA ASN A 7 -38.19 -29.38 -12.79
C ASN A 7 -37.10 -28.83 -13.72
N MET A 8 -37.42 -28.52 -14.96
CA MET A 8 -36.56 -27.72 -15.81
C MET A 8 -36.54 -26.29 -15.24
N ALA A 9 -35.37 -25.87 -14.74
CA ALA A 9 -35.13 -24.47 -14.41
C ALA A 9 -35.48 -23.62 -15.62
N ARG A 10 -36.40 -22.66 -15.46
CA ARG A 10 -36.77 -21.68 -16.49
C ARG A 10 -35.45 -20.97 -16.90
N LYS A 11 -35.05 -21.11 -18.14
CA LYS A 11 -34.03 -20.26 -18.77
C LYS A 11 -34.52 -18.82 -18.64
N GLN A 12 -33.81 -18.01 -17.86
CA GLN A 12 -34.09 -16.60 -17.78
C GLN A 12 -33.81 -15.99 -19.16
N GLU A 13 -34.85 -15.43 -19.79
CA GLU A 13 -34.74 -14.81 -21.12
C GLU A 13 -33.77 -13.60 -20.98
N TYR A 14 -32.76 -13.53 -21.84
CA TYR A 14 -31.82 -12.42 -21.91
C TYR A 14 -32.49 -11.24 -22.60
N GLY A 15 -33.16 -10.40 -21.84
CA GLY A 15 -33.86 -9.19 -22.29
C GLY A 15 -33.30 -7.92 -21.61
N ASN A 16 -33.84 -6.76 -21.95
CA ASN A 16 -33.42 -5.46 -21.41
C ASN A 16 -33.44 -5.42 -19.87
N GLU A 17 -34.38 -6.11 -19.24
CA GLU A 17 -34.51 -6.17 -17.76
C GLU A 17 -33.51 -7.11 -17.08
N SER A 18 -32.77 -7.94 -17.86
CA SER A 18 -31.73 -8.83 -17.32
C SER A 18 -30.42 -8.10 -17.01
N ILE A 19 -30.26 -6.85 -17.46
CA ILE A 19 -29.07 -6.04 -17.24
C ILE A 19 -29.24 -5.26 -15.95
N THR A 20 -28.38 -5.57 -14.95
CA THR A 20 -28.37 -4.90 -13.65
C THR A 20 -26.97 -4.34 -13.35
N SER A 21 -26.91 -3.19 -12.69
CA SER A 21 -25.66 -2.61 -12.22
C SER A 21 -25.37 -3.04 -10.78
N LEU A 22 -24.13 -3.39 -10.48
CA LEU A 22 -23.66 -3.56 -9.09
C LEU A 22 -23.56 -2.18 -8.42
N LYS A 23 -23.98 -2.08 -7.16
CA LYS A 23 -23.96 -0.85 -6.36
C LYS A 23 -23.23 -1.08 -5.04
N GLY A 24 -22.67 -0.01 -4.47
CA GLY A 24 -22.00 -0.04 -3.17
C GLY A 24 -20.98 -1.17 -3.07
N ALA A 25 -20.97 -1.87 -1.95
CA ALA A 25 -20.04 -2.96 -1.66
C ALA A 25 -20.10 -4.13 -2.66
N ASP A 26 -21.25 -4.39 -3.29
CA ASP A 26 -21.40 -5.45 -4.29
C ASP A 26 -20.42 -5.32 -5.48
N ARG A 27 -19.97 -4.10 -5.81
CA ARG A 27 -18.99 -3.85 -6.87
C ARG A 27 -17.67 -4.56 -6.61
N VAL A 28 -17.26 -4.59 -5.36
CA VAL A 28 -16.01 -5.25 -4.89
C VAL A 28 -16.31 -6.70 -4.49
N ARG A 29 -17.30 -6.93 -3.65
CA ARG A 29 -17.59 -8.25 -3.07
C ARG A 29 -17.88 -9.33 -4.11
N LYS A 30 -18.53 -8.98 -5.22
CA LYS A 30 -18.83 -9.92 -6.32
C LYS A 30 -17.72 -10.02 -7.38
N ARG A 31 -16.77 -9.09 -7.39
CA ARG A 31 -15.70 -9.00 -8.40
C ARG A 31 -14.38 -8.51 -7.81
N PRO A 32 -13.86 -9.12 -6.72
CA PRO A 32 -12.64 -8.65 -6.05
C PRO A 32 -11.43 -8.63 -6.99
N ALA A 33 -11.29 -9.62 -7.88
CA ALA A 33 -10.20 -9.69 -8.83
C ALA A 33 -10.11 -8.51 -9.80
N VAL A 34 -11.22 -7.81 -10.08
CA VAL A 34 -11.22 -6.60 -10.93
C VAL A 34 -10.54 -5.43 -10.22
N ILE A 35 -10.65 -5.36 -8.90
CA ILE A 35 -10.10 -4.27 -8.08
C ILE A 35 -8.70 -4.62 -7.57
N PHE A 36 -8.52 -5.82 -7.03
CA PHE A 36 -7.28 -6.25 -6.35
C PHE A 36 -6.38 -7.15 -7.23
N GLY A 37 -6.75 -7.37 -8.50
CA GLY A 37 -5.99 -8.22 -9.41
C GLY A 37 -6.18 -9.74 -9.20
N SER A 38 -6.66 -10.17 -8.03
CA SER A 38 -6.90 -11.56 -7.67
C SER A 38 -8.07 -11.65 -6.67
N ASP A 39 -8.74 -12.78 -6.60
CA ASP A 39 -9.70 -13.15 -5.55
C ASP A 39 -9.10 -14.14 -4.54
N GLY A 40 -7.81 -14.44 -4.67
CA GLY A 40 -7.04 -15.27 -3.76
C GLY A 40 -6.25 -14.48 -2.72
N VAL A 41 -5.20 -15.13 -2.19
CA VAL A 41 -4.32 -14.55 -1.17
C VAL A 41 -3.62 -13.27 -1.64
N GLU A 42 -3.29 -13.15 -2.92
CA GLU A 42 -2.67 -11.95 -3.49
C GLU A 42 -3.63 -10.75 -3.45
N GLY A 43 -4.91 -10.96 -3.76
CA GLY A 43 -5.93 -9.90 -3.65
C GLY A 43 -6.17 -9.48 -2.20
N CYS A 44 -6.20 -10.43 -1.28
CA CYS A 44 -6.26 -10.15 0.16
C CYS A 44 -5.02 -9.36 0.64
N ALA A 45 -3.83 -9.76 0.19
CA ALA A 45 -2.58 -9.06 0.48
C ALA A 45 -2.55 -7.63 -0.08
N HIS A 46 -3.08 -7.44 -1.30
CA HIS A 46 -3.22 -6.10 -1.89
C HIS A 46 -4.13 -5.21 -1.04
N SER A 47 -5.26 -5.73 -0.55
CA SER A 47 -6.14 -4.96 0.35
C SER A 47 -5.44 -4.48 1.62
N ILE A 48 -4.55 -5.29 2.20
CA ILE A 48 -3.73 -4.90 3.35
C ILE A 48 -2.79 -3.77 2.97
N PHE A 49 -2.15 -3.88 1.81
CA PHE A 49 -1.21 -2.86 1.32
C PHE A 49 -1.91 -1.51 1.07
N GLU A 50 -3.17 -1.50 0.64
CA GLU A 50 -3.96 -0.27 0.48
C GLU A 50 -4.14 0.49 1.80
N ILE A 51 -4.27 -0.20 2.94
CA ILE A 51 -4.32 0.45 4.26
C ILE A 51 -2.93 0.99 4.62
N VAL A 52 -1.89 0.18 4.46
CA VAL A 52 -0.51 0.56 4.80
C VAL A 52 -0.04 1.74 3.95
N SER A 53 -0.37 1.75 2.66
CA SER A 53 0.03 2.82 1.73
C SER A 53 -0.53 4.19 2.11
N ASN A 54 -1.75 4.25 2.66
CA ASN A 54 -2.32 5.51 3.16
C ASN A 54 -1.51 6.08 4.33
N SER A 55 -1.06 5.22 5.25
CA SER A 55 -0.20 5.62 6.37
C SER A 55 1.20 6.05 5.89
N ILE A 56 1.75 5.38 4.87
CA ILE A 56 3.03 5.76 4.25
C ILE A 56 2.91 7.13 3.55
N ASP A 57 1.83 7.38 2.81
CA ASP A 57 1.61 8.67 2.14
C ASP A 57 1.53 9.81 3.15
N GLU A 58 0.87 9.60 4.30
CA GLU A 58 0.81 10.58 5.39
C GLU A 58 2.20 10.87 5.98
N ALA A 59 3.04 9.85 6.16
CA ALA A 59 4.41 10.01 6.62
C ALA A 59 5.28 10.76 5.58
N ARG A 60 5.10 10.48 4.28
CA ARG A 60 5.79 11.16 3.18
C ARG A 60 5.43 12.65 3.06
N ASP A 61 4.22 13.00 3.47
CA ASP A 61 3.78 14.39 3.60
C ASP A 61 4.38 15.08 4.83
N GLY A 62 5.27 14.40 5.58
CA GLY A 62 5.95 14.93 6.77
C GLY A 62 5.14 14.81 8.05
N HIS A 63 4.13 13.97 8.07
CA HIS A 63 3.25 13.77 9.22
C HIS A 63 3.38 12.35 9.80
N GLY A 64 4.17 12.24 10.88
CA GLY A 64 4.52 10.97 11.50
C GLY A 64 5.72 10.31 10.82
N ASP A 65 6.40 9.46 11.56
CA ASP A 65 7.62 8.74 11.16
C ASP A 65 7.58 7.26 11.55
N THR A 66 6.46 6.81 12.06
CA THR A 66 6.28 5.46 12.59
C THR A 66 4.93 4.88 12.20
N ILE A 67 4.94 3.65 11.70
CA ILE A 67 3.74 2.88 11.38
C ILE A 67 3.86 1.51 12.04
N ASN A 68 2.81 1.10 12.77
CA ASN A 68 2.71 -0.22 13.39
C ASN A 68 1.74 -1.09 12.59
N VAL A 69 2.18 -2.28 12.21
CA VAL A 69 1.34 -3.29 11.55
C VAL A 69 1.28 -4.55 12.40
N THR A 70 0.09 -5.01 12.72
CA THR A 70 -0.11 -6.23 13.50
C THR A 70 -0.95 -7.23 12.73
N ARG A 71 -0.41 -8.43 12.50
CA ARG A 71 -1.14 -9.60 12.04
C ARG A 71 -1.71 -10.33 13.25
N CYS A 72 -3.00 -10.22 13.48
CA CYS A 72 -3.68 -10.78 14.64
C CYS A 72 -3.89 -12.30 14.51
N LYS A 73 -4.06 -12.98 15.64
CA LYS A 73 -4.28 -14.44 15.69
C LYS A 73 -5.50 -14.88 14.91
N ASP A 74 -6.55 -14.09 14.92
CA ASP A 74 -7.79 -14.36 14.21
C ASP A 74 -7.70 -14.11 12.70
N GLY A 75 -6.54 -13.62 12.22
CA GLY A 75 -6.30 -13.25 10.82
C GLY A 75 -6.81 -11.86 10.44
N SER A 76 -7.22 -11.02 11.39
CA SER A 76 -7.40 -9.60 11.19
C SER A 76 -6.04 -8.88 11.17
N VAL A 77 -6.02 -7.64 10.67
CA VAL A 77 -4.83 -6.81 10.56
C VAL A 77 -5.11 -5.44 11.17
N ILE A 78 -4.20 -4.96 12.01
CA ILE A 78 -4.22 -3.60 12.54
C ILE A 78 -3.10 -2.82 11.87
N VAL A 79 -3.43 -1.66 11.32
CA VAL A 79 -2.46 -0.66 10.85
C VAL A 79 -2.69 0.62 11.65
N GLU A 80 -1.65 1.11 12.29
CA GLU A 80 -1.66 2.28 13.14
C GLU A 80 -0.58 3.26 12.68
N ASP A 81 -0.98 4.49 12.42
CA ASP A 81 -0.07 5.61 12.16
C ASP A 81 -0.18 6.71 13.23
N PHE A 82 0.77 7.62 13.21
CA PHE A 82 0.85 8.77 14.11
C PHE A 82 0.88 10.10 13.34
N GLY A 83 0.20 10.12 12.17
CA GLY A 83 0.05 11.29 11.34
C GLY A 83 -1.01 12.27 11.87
N ARG A 84 -1.60 13.05 10.96
CA ARG A 84 -2.66 14.04 11.31
C ARG A 84 -3.99 13.39 11.68
N GLY A 85 -4.20 12.13 11.33
CA GLY A 85 -5.49 11.45 11.35
C GLY A 85 -6.35 11.82 10.13
N MET A 86 -7.13 10.86 9.62
CA MET A 86 -8.00 11.07 8.46
C MET A 86 -9.04 12.16 8.72
N PRO A 87 -9.32 13.06 7.76
CA PRO A 87 -10.40 14.04 7.89
C PRO A 87 -11.75 13.35 7.65
N VAL A 88 -12.48 12.99 8.72
CA VAL A 88 -13.73 12.20 8.65
C VAL A 88 -14.99 13.00 8.95
N ASP A 89 -14.84 14.24 9.40
CA ASP A 89 -15.94 15.11 9.81
C ASP A 89 -16.71 15.71 8.62
N TRP A 90 -17.68 16.56 8.91
CA TRP A 90 -18.58 17.16 7.91
C TRP A 90 -17.82 17.99 6.87
N ASN A 91 -18.15 17.75 5.59
CA ASN A 91 -17.62 18.49 4.45
C ASN A 91 -18.68 19.45 3.89
N ASN A 92 -18.47 20.74 4.07
CA ASN A 92 -19.40 21.76 3.59
C ASN A 92 -19.49 21.80 2.05
N GLY A 93 -18.41 21.46 1.34
CA GLY A 93 -18.37 21.47 -0.13
C GLY A 93 -19.20 20.33 -0.73
N GLU A 94 -19.14 19.16 -0.11
CA GLU A 94 -19.83 17.95 -0.56
C GLU A 94 -21.23 17.78 0.08
N GLY A 95 -21.53 18.55 1.16
CA GLY A 95 -22.81 18.46 1.88
C GLY A 95 -23.03 17.13 2.61
N ARG A 96 -21.94 16.45 2.98
CA ARG A 96 -21.94 15.15 3.69
C ARG A 96 -20.67 14.96 4.50
N TYR A 97 -20.57 13.88 5.24
CA TYR A 97 -19.37 13.55 6.00
C TYR A 97 -18.25 13.02 5.09
N ASN A 98 -17.01 13.40 5.35
CA ASN A 98 -15.84 12.89 4.64
C ASN A 98 -15.65 11.38 4.79
N TRP A 99 -16.06 10.80 5.95
CA TRP A 99 -15.97 9.34 6.11
C TRP A 99 -16.80 8.59 5.07
N GLU A 100 -17.94 9.13 4.62
CA GLU A 100 -18.76 8.52 3.56
C GLU A 100 -18.01 8.51 2.23
N LEU A 101 -17.24 9.57 1.95
CA LEU A 101 -16.38 9.66 0.78
C LEU A 101 -15.21 8.68 0.86
N LEU A 102 -14.50 8.66 2.00
CA LEU A 102 -13.27 7.88 2.15
C LEU A 102 -13.53 6.36 2.21
N PHE A 103 -14.60 5.95 2.91
CA PHE A 103 -14.87 4.53 3.17
C PHE A 103 -16.00 3.93 2.31
N CYS A 104 -16.89 4.74 1.75
CA CYS A 104 -18.09 4.24 1.09
C CYS A 104 -18.25 4.71 -0.37
N GLU A 105 -17.32 5.51 -0.90
CA GLU A 105 -17.37 5.96 -2.27
C GLU A 105 -16.08 5.68 -3.02
N MET A 106 -16.20 4.96 -4.12
CA MET A 106 -15.05 4.69 -4.99
C MET A 106 -14.76 5.93 -5.84
N TYR A 107 -13.49 6.21 -6.09
CA TYR A 107 -13.01 7.41 -6.80
C TYR A 107 -13.24 8.71 -6.03
N ALA A 108 -13.31 8.65 -4.70
CA ALA A 108 -13.34 9.81 -3.83
C ALA A 108 -12.00 9.92 -3.06
N GLY A 109 -11.53 11.14 -2.85
CA GLY A 109 -10.29 11.39 -2.10
C GLY A 109 -9.83 12.83 -2.22
N GLY A 110 -9.01 13.28 -1.28
CA GLY A 110 -8.46 14.64 -1.24
C GLY A 110 -7.35 14.92 -2.27
N LYS A 111 -6.96 13.93 -3.06
CA LYS A 111 -5.81 14.01 -3.98
C LYS A 111 -6.20 14.34 -5.44
N TYR A 112 -7.46 14.72 -5.70
CA TYR A 112 -7.94 15.06 -7.04
C TYR A 112 -7.87 16.56 -7.38
N GLY A 113 -7.33 17.42 -6.48
CA GLY A 113 -7.19 18.86 -6.72
C GLY A 113 -6.14 19.17 -7.81
N GLU A 114 -6.49 20.02 -8.77
CA GLU A 114 -5.55 20.52 -9.77
C GLU A 114 -4.44 21.35 -9.08
N GLY A 115 -3.16 20.95 -9.21
CA GLY A 115 -2.01 21.82 -8.94
C GLY A 115 -1.21 21.56 -7.65
N GLU A 116 -1.35 20.43 -7.00
CA GLU A 116 -0.47 20.10 -5.88
C GLU A 116 0.65 19.13 -6.31
N ASP A 117 1.91 19.58 -6.18
CA ASP A 117 3.14 18.83 -6.49
C ASP A 117 3.24 17.46 -5.77
N ASN A 118 2.47 17.26 -4.71
CA ASN A 118 2.47 16.04 -3.90
C ASN A 118 1.70 14.86 -4.54
N TYR A 119 0.85 15.12 -5.53
CA TYR A 119 0.05 14.09 -6.18
C TYR A 119 0.88 13.11 -7.03
N GLU A 120 1.95 13.61 -7.68
CA GLU A 120 2.79 12.82 -8.59
C GLU A 120 3.53 11.66 -7.89
N PHE A 121 3.70 11.72 -6.56
CA PHE A 121 4.49 10.76 -5.77
C PHE A 121 3.67 9.92 -4.79
N SER A 122 2.34 10.06 -4.75
CA SER A 122 1.48 9.29 -3.85
C SER A 122 1.40 7.82 -4.26
N LEU A 123 1.34 6.91 -3.28
CA LEU A 123 1.06 5.48 -3.49
C LEU A 123 -0.41 5.25 -3.79
N GLY A 124 -1.31 5.98 -3.13
CA GLY A 124 -2.76 5.88 -3.29
C GLY A 124 -3.29 6.82 -4.38
N LEU A 125 -3.11 6.46 -5.66
CA LEU A 125 -3.45 7.33 -6.81
C LEU A 125 -4.93 7.32 -7.20
N ASN A 126 -5.69 6.27 -6.91
CA ASN A 126 -6.98 6.03 -7.57
C ASN A 126 -8.20 6.37 -6.71
N GLY A 127 -8.04 6.74 -5.42
CA GLY A 127 -9.18 6.96 -4.50
C GLY A 127 -10.09 5.73 -4.36
N LEU A 128 -9.55 4.55 -4.57
CA LEU A 128 -10.26 3.27 -4.54
C LEU A 128 -9.91 2.44 -3.31
N GLY A 129 -8.64 2.50 -2.88
CA GLY A 129 -8.03 1.51 -2.01
C GLY A 129 -8.76 1.33 -0.68
N LEU A 130 -8.93 2.39 0.09
CA LEU A 130 -9.56 2.31 1.41
C LEU A 130 -11.03 1.88 1.32
N CYS A 131 -11.80 2.45 0.38
CA CYS A 131 -13.20 2.10 0.15
C CYS A 131 -13.33 0.63 -0.30
N ALA A 132 -12.50 0.20 -1.26
CA ALA A 132 -12.52 -1.18 -1.75
C ALA A 132 -12.12 -2.18 -0.65
N THR A 133 -11.11 -1.84 0.16
CA THR A 133 -10.68 -2.67 1.30
C THR A 133 -11.79 -2.78 2.35
N GLN A 134 -12.46 -1.67 2.66
CA GLN A 134 -13.61 -1.68 3.56
C GLN A 134 -14.75 -2.57 3.00
N TYR A 135 -15.06 -2.45 1.70
CA TYR A 135 -16.09 -3.27 1.06
C TYR A 135 -15.75 -4.78 1.03
N SER A 136 -14.48 -5.15 1.01
CA SER A 136 -14.03 -6.55 1.02
C SER A 136 -13.95 -7.16 2.42
N SER A 137 -14.26 -6.40 3.46
CA SER A 137 -14.14 -6.85 4.85
C SER A 137 -15.32 -7.69 5.32
N ALA A 138 -15.06 -8.62 6.24
CA ALA A 138 -16.06 -9.17 7.13
C ALA A 138 -16.51 -8.11 8.14
N TRP A 139 -15.53 -7.38 8.66
CA TRP A 139 -15.72 -6.17 9.46
C TRP A 139 -14.47 -5.29 9.39
N MET A 140 -14.65 -3.98 9.64
CA MET A 140 -13.56 -3.02 9.79
C MET A 140 -13.94 -2.03 10.90
N THR A 141 -12.98 -1.60 11.69
CA THR A 141 -13.11 -0.44 12.56
C THR A 141 -12.06 0.61 12.21
N ALA A 142 -12.40 1.87 12.36
CA ALA A 142 -11.48 2.98 12.20
C ALA A 142 -11.55 3.89 13.44
N ASP A 143 -10.43 4.00 14.13
CA ASP A 143 -10.23 4.94 15.25
C ASP A 143 -9.30 6.06 14.80
N ILE A 144 -9.76 7.29 14.84
CA ILE A 144 -9.06 8.45 14.30
C ILE A 144 -8.94 9.52 15.37
N TYR A 145 -7.71 9.98 15.60
CA TYR A 145 -7.38 11.02 16.56
C TYR A 145 -6.97 12.28 15.82
N ARG A 146 -7.85 13.29 15.81
CA ARG A 146 -7.64 14.52 15.06
C ARG A 146 -8.31 15.71 15.74
N ASP A 147 -7.66 16.86 15.73
CA ASP A 147 -8.21 18.15 16.15
C ASP A 147 -8.84 18.15 17.56
N GLY A 148 -8.28 17.35 18.48
CA GLY A 148 -8.77 17.22 19.87
C GLY A 148 -10.00 16.34 20.03
N PHE A 149 -10.31 15.53 19.01
CA PHE A 149 -11.39 14.53 19.05
C PHE A 149 -10.86 13.13 18.75
N HIS A 150 -11.56 12.15 19.28
CA HIS A 150 -11.53 10.76 18.87
C HIS A 150 -12.78 10.48 18.05
N TYR A 151 -12.59 9.97 16.86
CA TYR A 151 -13.66 9.53 15.98
C TYR A 151 -13.59 8.03 15.85
N HIS A 152 -14.75 7.37 15.86
CA HIS A 152 -14.86 5.92 15.71
C HIS A 152 -15.92 5.58 14.66
N LEU A 153 -15.60 4.59 13.82
CA LEU A 153 -16.46 4.04 12.79
C LEU A 153 -16.40 2.53 12.81
N ASP A 154 -17.58 1.90 12.70
CA ASP A 154 -17.73 0.47 12.53
C ASP A 154 -18.32 0.14 11.17
N PHE A 155 -17.79 -0.93 10.53
CA PHE A 155 -18.30 -1.45 9.27
C PHE A 155 -18.44 -2.97 9.36
N GLN A 156 -19.52 -3.50 8.77
CA GLN A 156 -19.74 -4.94 8.61
C GLN A 156 -20.14 -5.25 7.18
N LYS A 157 -19.39 -6.14 6.54
CA LYS A 157 -19.64 -6.60 5.16
C LYS A 157 -19.85 -5.47 4.15
N GLY A 158 -19.09 -4.38 4.31
CA GLY A 158 -19.14 -3.23 3.43
C GLY A 158 -20.17 -2.15 3.81
N GLU A 159 -20.95 -2.34 4.87
CA GLU A 159 -21.95 -1.38 5.32
C GLU A 159 -21.52 -0.73 6.65
N ASN A 160 -21.72 0.58 6.80
CA ASN A 160 -21.47 1.27 8.06
C ASN A 160 -22.53 0.89 9.11
N VAL A 161 -22.09 0.69 10.35
CA VAL A 161 -22.92 0.36 11.50
C VAL A 161 -22.80 1.47 12.54
N GLY A 162 -23.90 2.14 12.84
CA GLY A 162 -23.98 3.12 13.92
C GLY A 162 -23.56 4.56 13.57
N GLY A 163 -23.06 4.81 12.37
CA GLY A 163 -22.62 6.15 11.95
C GLY A 163 -21.28 6.57 12.57
N LEU A 164 -20.91 7.83 12.39
CA LEU A 164 -19.71 8.42 12.97
C LEU A 164 -19.95 8.72 14.45
N GLN A 165 -19.14 8.12 15.31
CA GLN A 165 -19.06 8.48 16.73
C GLN A 165 -17.94 9.50 16.91
N LYS A 166 -18.18 10.55 17.70
CA LYS A 166 -17.23 11.67 17.91
C LYS A 166 -17.22 12.03 19.39
N GLU A 167 -16.06 11.93 20.02
CA GLU A 167 -15.86 12.25 21.42
C GLU A 167 -14.66 13.20 21.62
N PRO A 168 -14.73 14.15 22.58
CA PRO A 168 -13.58 14.99 22.90
C PRO A 168 -12.41 14.13 23.41
N TYR A 169 -11.22 14.36 22.88
CA TYR A 169 -9.99 13.66 23.27
C TYR A 169 -8.98 14.62 23.86
N LYS A 170 -8.60 14.42 25.11
CA LYS A 170 -7.66 15.26 25.86
C LYS A 170 -6.21 14.81 25.75
N GLY A 171 -5.93 13.69 25.10
CA GLY A 171 -4.58 13.18 24.88
C GLY A 171 -3.83 13.99 23.83
N ARG A 172 -2.55 13.65 23.65
CA ARG A 172 -1.68 14.28 22.64
C ARG A 172 -1.58 13.49 21.34
N ARG A 173 -2.15 12.30 21.31
CA ARG A 173 -2.09 11.41 20.15
C ARG A 173 -2.86 12.02 18.99
N THR A 174 -2.28 11.91 17.80
CA THR A 174 -2.93 12.07 16.51
C THR A 174 -2.68 10.82 15.67
N GLY A 175 -3.35 10.68 14.52
CA GLY A 175 -3.18 9.56 13.61
C GLY A 175 -4.42 8.68 13.50
N SER A 176 -4.28 7.59 12.78
CA SER A 176 -5.38 6.66 12.51
C SER A 176 -5.01 5.24 12.90
N ILE A 177 -6.00 4.46 13.35
CA ILE A 177 -5.91 3.02 13.52
C ILE A 177 -7.00 2.39 12.67
N ILE A 178 -6.60 1.57 11.72
CA ILE A 178 -7.51 0.75 10.93
C ILE A 178 -7.36 -0.69 11.37
N HIS A 179 -8.44 -1.29 11.85
CA HIS A 179 -8.50 -2.70 12.18
C HIS A 179 -9.43 -3.41 11.20
N TRP A 180 -8.89 -4.24 10.35
CA TRP A 180 -9.56 -4.85 9.22
C TRP A 180 -9.53 -6.37 9.29
N LYS A 181 -10.66 -6.99 9.02
CA LYS A 181 -10.79 -8.44 8.90
C LYS A 181 -11.23 -8.78 7.47
N PRO A 182 -10.43 -9.54 6.69
CA PRO A 182 -10.86 -10.02 5.38
C PRO A 182 -12.08 -10.94 5.49
N ASP A 183 -12.92 -10.91 4.46
CA ASP A 183 -14.10 -11.77 4.38
C ASP A 183 -13.81 -12.97 3.46
N ASP A 184 -13.96 -14.19 3.99
CA ASP A 184 -13.84 -15.46 3.25
C ASP A 184 -14.96 -15.69 2.22
N ALA A 185 -16.04 -14.89 2.29
CA ALA A 185 -17.06 -14.82 1.25
C ALA A 185 -16.63 -13.94 0.05
N VAL A 186 -15.52 -13.20 0.15
CA VAL A 186 -14.98 -12.31 -0.89
C VAL A 186 -13.70 -12.89 -1.47
N PHE A 187 -12.78 -13.30 -0.60
CA PHE A 187 -11.50 -13.89 -1.01
C PHE A 187 -11.54 -15.40 -0.81
N THR A 188 -11.03 -16.13 -1.77
CA THR A 188 -10.94 -17.60 -1.72
C THR A 188 -9.86 -18.09 -0.75
N ASP A 189 -8.90 -17.23 -0.43
CA ASP A 189 -7.88 -17.45 0.61
C ASP A 189 -7.56 -16.12 1.30
N ILE A 190 -7.65 -16.11 2.63
CA ILE A 190 -7.43 -14.93 3.48
C ILE A 190 -6.21 -15.08 4.41
N ASP A 191 -5.48 -16.20 4.33
CA ASP A 191 -4.33 -16.44 5.21
C ASP A 191 -3.02 -15.92 4.59
N VAL A 192 -2.92 -14.60 4.50
CA VAL A 192 -1.70 -13.93 4.03
C VAL A 192 -0.53 -14.30 4.93
N PRO A 193 0.56 -14.88 4.39
CA PRO A 193 1.68 -15.37 5.20
C PRO A 193 2.46 -14.22 5.86
N GLY A 194 3.06 -14.48 7.04
CA GLY A 194 3.88 -13.49 7.77
C GLY A 194 5.08 -12.99 6.96
N SER A 195 5.65 -13.85 6.08
CA SER A 195 6.74 -13.45 5.17
C SER A 195 6.34 -12.32 4.23
N TYR A 196 5.10 -12.30 3.73
CA TYR A 196 4.61 -11.20 2.89
C TYR A 196 4.72 -9.84 3.59
N TYR A 197 4.28 -9.78 4.87
CA TYR A 197 4.37 -8.54 5.65
C TYR A 197 5.82 -8.10 5.85
N LYS A 198 6.70 -9.05 6.23
CA LYS A 198 8.12 -8.78 6.42
C LYS A 198 8.76 -8.22 5.15
N ASP A 199 8.52 -8.85 4.01
CA ASP A 199 9.08 -8.44 2.72
C ASP A 199 8.56 -7.07 2.28
N VAL A 200 7.24 -6.85 2.34
CA VAL A 200 6.62 -5.60 1.90
C VAL A 200 7.02 -4.45 2.80
N LEU A 201 6.93 -4.61 4.13
CA LEU A 201 7.25 -3.54 5.08
C LEU A 201 8.73 -3.17 5.04
N ARG A 202 9.63 -4.17 4.95
CA ARG A 202 11.06 -3.90 4.79
C ARG A 202 11.34 -3.09 3.52
N ARG A 203 10.78 -3.49 2.37
CA ARG A 203 10.92 -2.73 1.11
C ARG A 203 10.40 -1.31 1.23
N GLN A 204 9.26 -1.12 1.90
CA GLN A 204 8.73 0.23 2.12
C GLN A 204 9.64 1.07 3.04
N ALA A 205 10.25 0.49 4.07
CA ALA A 205 11.23 1.20 4.91
C ALA A 205 12.47 1.60 4.11
N VAL A 206 12.94 0.75 3.20
CA VAL A 206 14.10 1.02 2.32
C VAL A 206 13.90 2.24 1.43
N VAL A 207 12.70 2.39 0.84
CA VAL A 207 12.43 3.46 -0.13
C VAL A 207 11.81 4.71 0.49
N ASN A 208 11.48 4.68 1.78
CA ASN A 208 11.00 5.82 2.55
C ASN A 208 11.98 6.11 3.70
N ALA A 209 13.07 6.78 3.38
CA ALA A 209 14.14 7.07 4.33
C ALA A 209 13.63 7.73 5.62
N GLY A 210 14.10 7.24 6.79
CA GLY A 210 13.68 7.70 8.11
C GLY A 210 12.32 7.20 8.60
N LEU A 211 11.55 6.48 7.76
CA LEU A 211 10.28 5.88 8.18
C LEU A 211 10.53 4.58 8.95
N THR A 212 10.00 4.49 10.15
CA THR A 212 10.03 3.29 10.99
C THR A 212 8.77 2.44 10.75
N LEU A 213 8.96 1.21 10.29
CA LEU A 213 7.90 0.23 10.12
C LEU A 213 8.07 -0.89 11.13
N ASN A 214 7.12 -1.01 12.05
CA ASN A 214 7.07 -2.04 13.08
C ASN A 214 6.08 -3.13 12.69
N PHE A 215 6.49 -4.37 12.75
CA PHE A 215 5.62 -5.52 12.50
C PHE A 215 5.49 -6.40 13.74
N THR A 216 4.27 -6.76 14.08
CA THR A 216 3.95 -7.74 15.11
C THR A 216 3.15 -8.88 14.48
N ASP A 217 3.66 -10.10 14.54
CA ASP A 217 2.94 -11.30 14.11
C ASP A 217 2.48 -12.09 15.33
N GLU A 218 1.19 -12.06 15.62
CA GLU A 218 0.61 -12.83 16.74
C GLU A 218 0.43 -14.31 16.42
N LYS A 219 0.48 -14.70 15.13
CA LYS A 219 0.44 -16.11 14.70
C LYS A 219 1.80 -16.80 14.81
N GLU A 220 2.89 -16.02 14.77
CA GLU A 220 4.26 -16.51 14.93
C GLU A 220 4.80 -16.20 16.31
N LYS A 221 5.55 -17.12 16.89
CA LYS A 221 6.20 -16.91 18.19
C LYS A 221 7.70 -16.75 18.01
N ASP A 222 8.25 -15.77 18.69
CA ASP A 222 9.69 -15.64 18.86
C ASP A 222 10.22 -16.85 19.68
N PRO A 223 11.12 -17.67 19.13
CA PRO A 223 11.66 -18.85 19.79
C PRO A 223 12.37 -18.54 21.11
N ALA A 224 12.96 -17.35 21.25
CA ALA A 224 13.71 -16.96 22.43
C ALA A 224 12.83 -16.51 23.58
N THR A 225 11.71 -15.83 23.29
CA THR A 225 10.85 -15.20 24.30
C THR A 225 9.50 -15.87 24.48
N GLY A 226 9.06 -16.69 23.51
CA GLY A 226 7.73 -17.30 23.45
C GLY A 226 6.57 -16.29 23.22
N LYS A 227 6.88 -15.02 23.03
CA LYS A 227 5.92 -13.95 22.74
C LYS A 227 5.64 -13.87 21.23
N ALA A 228 4.69 -13.01 20.83
CA ALA A 228 4.46 -12.69 19.43
C ALA A 228 5.77 -12.22 18.78
N TRP A 229 6.00 -12.66 17.52
CA TRP A 229 7.15 -12.20 16.74
C TRP A 229 7.07 -10.68 16.53
N LYS A 230 8.19 -10.01 16.67
CA LYS A 230 8.29 -8.57 16.42
C LYS A 230 9.52 -8.27 15.61
N GLU A 231 9.37 -7.42 14.63
CA GLU A 231 10.46 -6.93 13.79
C GLU A 231 10.25 -5.44 13.48
N SER A 232 11.34 -4.71 13.27
CA SER A 232 11.29 -3.28 13.01
C SER A 232 12.34 -2.92 11.96
N TRP A 233 11.98 -2.09 11.02
CA TRP A 233 12.87 -1.58 9.97
C TRP A 233 12.82 -0.06 9.94
N CYS A 234 14.00 0.55 9.90
CA CYS A 234 14.19 1.97 9.67
C CYS A 234 15.56 2.15 8.99
N TYR A 235 15.56 2.80 7.84
CA TYR A 235 16.77 3.10 7.08
C TYR A 235 16.89 4.62 6.97
N GLU A 236 17.73 5.23 7.80
CA GLU A 236 17.89 6.69 7.89
C GLU A 236 18.29 7.31 6.54
N HIS A 237 19.18 6.62 5.79
CA HIS A 237 19.62 7.02 4.46
C HIS A 237 19.01 6.15 3.35
N GLY A 238 17.86 5.51 3.62
CA GLY A 238 17.08 4.74 2.66
C GLY A 238 17.88 3.62 1.97
N ILE A 239 17.86 3.63 0.64
CA ILE A 239 18.50 2.59 -0.19
C ILE A 239 20.00 2.46 0.05
N ALA A 240 20.70 3.51 0.48
CA ALA A 240 22.14 3.44 0.76
C ALA A 240 22.44 2.57 1.97
N ASP A 241 21.67 2.72 3.05
CA ASP A 241 21.81 1.90 4.26
C ASP A 241 21.46 0.43 3.97
N TYR A 242 20.42 0.20 3.16
CA TYR A 242 20.03 -1.15 2.76
C TYR A 242 21.09 -1.86 1.92
N VAL A 243 21.73 -1.15 0.97
CA VAL A 243 22.86 -1.70 0.20
C VAL A 243 24.03 -2.01 1.11
N ALA A 244 24.35 -1.12 2.07
CA ALA A 244 25.42 -1.34 3.05
C ALA A 244 25.14 -2.57 3.93
N GLU A 245 23.92 -2.69 4.48
CA GLU A 245 23.49 -3.83 5.28
C GLU A 245 23.60 -5.15 4.50
N THR A 246 23.11 -5.16 3.26
CA THR A 246 23.06 -6.38 2.44
C THR A 246 24.44 -6.84 1.99
N ALA A 247 25.31 -5.90 1.63
CA ALA A 247 26.69 -6.22 1.22
C ALA A 247 27.59 -6.59 2.40
N GLY A 248 27.38 -5.95 3.56
CA GLY A 248 28.12 -6.20 4.79
C GLY A 248 29.64 -6.20 4.57
N GLU A 249 30.32 -7.18 5.17
CA GLU A 249 31.76 -7.37 5.05
C GLU A 249 32.24 -7.83 3.66
N ASP A 250 31.32 -8.30 2.82
CA ASP A 250 31.63 -8.76 1.46
C ASP A 250 31.63 -7.61 0.43
N SER A 251 31.48 -6.37 0.87
CA SER A 251 31.60 -5.19 0.02
C SER A 251 33.07 -4.92 -0.33
N LEU A 252 33.37 -4.78 -1.62
CA LEU A 252 34.71 -4.44 -2.13
C LEU A 252 34.97 -2.93 -2.22
N THR A 253 33.90 -2.13 -2.14
CA THR A 253 33.93 -0.66 -2.23
C THR A 253 33.01 -0.05 -1.21
N PRO A 254 33.17 1.23 -0.86
CA PRO A 254 32.12 1.97 -0.18
C PRO A 254 30.82 1.94 -0.97
N VAL A 255 29.69 2.18 -0.32
CA VAL A 255 28.43 2.41 -1.00
C VAL A 255 28.48 3.78 -1.66
N PHE A 256 28.20 3.81 -2.96
CA PHE A 256 27.99 5.03 -3.73
C PHE A 256 26.48 5.31 -3.79
N SER A 257 26.09 6.54 -3.50
CA SER A 257 24.71 6.99 -3.65
C SER A 257 24.65 8.27 -4.48
N CYS A 258 23.61 8.44 -5.24
CA CYS A 258 23.36 9.66 -5.99
C CYS A 258 21.86 9.91 -6.09
N GLU A 259 21.52 11.21 -6.13
CA GLU A 259 20.18 11.70 -6.38
C GLU A 259 20.21 12.65 -7.58
N SER A 260 19.16 12.67 -8.35
CA SER A 260 19.01 13.55 -9.49
C SER A 260 17.55 13.92 -9.71
N GLU A 261 17.32 15.13 -10.15
CA GLU A 261 16.00 15.60 -10.60
C GLU A 261 16.07 16.01 -12.07
N ALA A 262 15.04 15.67 -12.81
CA ALA A 262 14.90 16.04 -14.21
C ALA A 262 13.43 16.31 -14.54
N ALA A 263 13.18 17.07 -15.61
CA ALA A 263 11.85 17.15 -16.20
C ALA A 263 11.68 16.00 -17.20
N GLY A 264 10.52 15.37 -17.18
CA GLY A 264 10.10 14.34 -18.13
C GLY A 264 8.83 14.77 -18.84
N ARG A 265 8.57 14.15 -20.00
CA ARG A 265 7.33 14.34 -20.75
C ARG A 265 7.07 13.06 -21.55
N ASP A 266 5.86 12.51 -21.42
CA ASP A 266 5.49 11.28 -22.11
C ASP A 266 5.35 11.48 -23.62
N ARG A 267 4.81 12.64 -24.04
CA ARG A 267 4.62 13.05 -25.42
C ARG A 267 4.64 14.57 -25.51
N ASP A 268 4.96 15.12 -26.67
CA ASP A 268 5.08 16.57 -26.90
C ASP A 268 3.79 17.35 -26.60
N ASP A 269 2.64 16.70 -26.68
CA ASP A 269 1.31 17.27 -26.38
C ASP A 269 0.87 17.13 -24.92
N GLN A 270 1.69 16.53 -24.05
CA GLN A 270 1.41 16.37 -22.63
C GLN A 270 2.23 17.36 -21.78
N PRO A 271 1.76 17.73 -20.58
CA PRO A 271 2.52 18.56 -19.67
C PRO A 271 3.83 17.88 -19.24
N GLU A 272 4.82 18.68 -18.88
CA GLU A 272 6.03 18.18 -18.25
C GLU A 272 5.73 17.74 -16.83
N TYR A 273 6.38 16.64 -16.40
CA TYR A 273 6.35 16.16 -15.03
C TYR A 273 7.77 16.10 -14.46
N LYS A 274 7.86 16.15 -13.14
CA LYS A 274 9.11 16.09 -12.39
C LYS A 274 9.51 14.64 -12.14
N VAL A 275 10.73 14.26 -12.52
CA VAL A 275 11.34 12.96 -12.22
C VAL A 275 12.39 13.13 -11.14
N LYS A 276 12.21 12.46 -10.01
CA LYS A 276 13.25 12.32 -8.99
C LYS A 276 13.82 10.90 -9.07
N MET A 277 15.12 10.79 -9.09
CA MET A 277 15.83 9.52 -9.14
C MET A 277 16.81 9.44 -7.99
N SER A 278 16.79 8.32 -7.28
CA SER A 278 17.80 7.95 -6.29
C SER A 278 18.41 6.61 -6.66
N ALA A 279 19.72 6.48 -6.57
CA ALA A 279 20.43 5.24 -6.82
C ALA A 279 21.52 5.01 -5.77
N ALA A 280 21.66 3.76 -5.33
CA ALA A 280 22.77 3.35 -4.46
C ALA A 280 23.34 2.03 -4.96
N PHE A 281 24.67 1.88 -4.93
CA PHE A 281 25.35 0.66 -5.34
C PHE A 281 26.72 0.50 -4.69
N CYS A 282 27.16 -0.73 -4.57
CA CYS A 282 28.56 -1.11 -4.28
C CYS A 282 28.95 -2.31 -5.12
N PHE A 283 30.20 -2.71 -5.08
CA PHE A 283 30.68 -3.91 -5.76
C PHE A 283 30.97 -5.01 -4.75
N SER A 284 30.54 -6.24 -5.08
CA SER A 284 30.80 -7.45 -4.29
C SER A 284 31.00 -8.64 -5.22
N ASN A 285 31.84 -9.59 -4.80
CA ASN A 285 32.00 -10.86 -5.51
C ASN A 285 31.08 -11.97 -4.98
N LYS A 286 30.43 -11.76 -3.84
CA LYS A 286 29.61 -12.76 -3.18
C LYS A 286 28.14 -12.41 -3.08
N VAL A 287 27.83 -11.11 -3.00
CA VAL A 287 26.47 -10.62 -2.89
C VAL A 287 25.98 -10.15 -4.24
N GLN A 288 24.80 -10.61 -4.64
CA GLN A 288 24.11 -10.14 -5.83
C GLN A 288 22.75 -9.60 -5.41
N LEU A 289 22.57 -8.28 -5.57
CA LEU A 289 21.33 -7.57 -5.31
C LEU A 289 21.04 -6.63 -6.48
N LEU A 290 19.87 -6.76 -7.08
CA LEU A 290 19.37 -5.85 -8.10
C LEU A 290 17.90 -5.61 -7.81
N GLU A 291 17.58 -4.45 -7.27
CA GLU A 291 16.20 -4.04 -6.98
C GLU A 291 15.92 -2.69 -7.58
N TYR A 292 14.72 -2.54 -8.12
CA TYR A 292 14.24 -1.34 -8.77
C TYR A 292 12.86 -0.98 -8.24
N TYR A 293 12.60 0.31 -8.12
CA TYR A 293 11.36 0.83 -7.58
C TYR A 293 10.83 1.98 -8.44
N HIS A 294 9.52 2.14 -8.48
CA HIS A 294 8.83 3.28 -9.06
C HIS A 294 7.75 3.75 -8.10
N ASN A 295 7.80 5.00 -7.66
CA ASN A 295 6.91 5.58 -6.64
C ASN A 295 6.73 4.64 -5.41
N SER A 296 7.83 4.13 -4.88
CA SER A 296 7.89 3.15 -3.78
C SER A 296 7.33 1.76 -4.09
N SER A 297 6.84 1.50 -5.30
CA SER A 297 6.44 0.15 -5.73
C SER A 297 7.64 -0.62 -6.24
N TRP A 298 7.86 -1.81 -5.71
CA TRP A 298 8.90 -2.71 -6.19
C TRP A 298 8.57 -3.22 -7.60
N LEU A 299 9.56 -3.18 -8.47
CA LEU A 299 9.47 -3.63 -9.85
C LEU A 299 10.08 -5.04 -9.97
N GLU A 300 9.26 -6.06 -9.86
CA GLU A 300 9.69 -7.46 -9.95
C GLU A 300 10.51 -7.77 -11.23
N HIS A 301 10.16 -7.11 -12.31
CA HIS A 301 10.80 -7.31 -13.62
C HIS A 301 11.70 -6.14 -14.05
N GLY A 302 12.10 -5.27 -13.12
CA GLY A 302 13.07 -4.18 -13.30
C GLY A 302 12.60 -3.01 -14.17
N GLY A 303 12.02 -3.28 -15.33
CA GLY A 303 11.43 -2.26 -16.21
C GLY A 303 12.38 -1.18 -16.73
N SER A 304 11.86 0.03 -16.91
CA SER A 304 12.64 1.19 -17.41
C SER A 304 13.84 1.55 -16.53
N PRO A 305 13.77 1.52 -15.19
CA PRO A 305 14.92 1.79 -14.33
C PRO A 305 16.07 0.80 -14.55
N GLU A 306 15.79 -0.49 -14.68
CA GLU A 306 16.81 -1.49 -14.94
C GLU A 306 17.52 -1.21 -16.29
N HIS A 307 16.74 -0.93 -17.33
CA HIS A 307 17.32 -0.62 -18.64
C HIS A 307 18.22 0.62 -18.60
N ALA A 308 17.78 1.67 -17.91
CA ALA A 308 18.55 2.90 -17.73
C ALA A 308 19.87 2.64 -17.00
N VAL A 309 19.84 1.91 -15.88
CA VAL A 309 21.03 1.57 -15.09
C VAL A 309 22.02 0.74 -15.91
N ARG A 310 21.55 -0.34 -16.57
CA ARG A 310 22.40 -1.17 -17.43
C ARG A 310 23.07 -0.35 -18.55
N THR A 311 22.33 0.52 -19.21
CA THR A 311 22.86 1.38 -20.26
C THR A 311 23.92 2.35 -19.73
N ALA A 312 23.66 2.98 -18.57
CA ALA A 312 24.61 3.90 -17.95
C ALA A 312 25.92 3.20 -17.57
N PHE A 313 25.88 2.02 -16.92
CA PHE A 313 27.07 1.27 -16.58
C PHE A 313 27.86 0.81 -17.81
N VAL A 314 27.18 0.24 -18.81
CA VAL A 314 27.84 -0.17 -20.06
C VAL A 314 28.51 1.01 -20.75
N TYR A 315 27.84 2.15 -20.83
CA TYR A 315 28.43 3.36 -21.41
C TYR A 315 29.68 3.82 -20.68
N GLN A 316 29.62 3.94 -19.34
CA GLN A 316 30.72 4.44 -18.54
C GLN A 316 31.92 3.47 -18.52
N ILE A 317 31.67 2.16 -18.44
CA ILE A 317 32.72 1.15 -18.50
C ILE A 317 33.42 1.18 -19.86
N ASN A 318 32.66 1.21 -20.96
CA ASN A 318 33.24 1.31 -22.30
C ASN A 318 34.05 2.58 -22.50
N LYS A 319 33.57 3.72 -22.01
CA LYS A 319 34.30 4.99 -22.03
C LYS A 319 35.61 4.87 -21.27
N TYR A 320 35.57 4.36 -20.03
CA TYR A 320 36.76 4.16 -19.20
C TYR A 320 37.81 3.26 -19.89
N LEU A 321 37.38 2.12 -20.44
CA LEU A 321 38.27 1.18 -21.16
C LEU A 321 38.94 1.83 -22.35
N LYS A 322 38.22 2.63 -23.14
CA LYS A 322 38.75 3.39 -24.28
C LYS A 322 39.76 4.45 -23.84
N ASP A 323 39.41 5.24 -22.83
CA ASP A 323 40.26 6.33 -22.32
C ASP A 323 41.58 5.80 -21.71
N LYS A 324 41.56 4.56 -21.25
CA LYS A 324 42.72 3.86 -20.65
C LYS A 324 43.44 2.94 -21.61
N ASN A 325 43.02 2.87 -22.90
CA ASN A 325 43.57 1.93 -23.91
C ASN A 325 43.58 0.46 -23.42
N LEU A 326 42.52 0.05 -22.77
CA LEU A 326 42.33 -1.32 -22.25
C LEU A 326 41.47 -2.19 -23.16
N TYR A 327 41.24 -1.77 -24.37
CA TYR A 327 40.52 -2.54 -25.38
C TYR A 327 41.50 -3.37 -26.22
#